data_a938af27a1b24940162e0b159010b96a
#
_entry.id   a938af27a1b24940162e0b159010b96a
#
_cell.length_a   1.000
_cell.length_b   1.000
_cell.length_c   1.000
_cell.angle_alpha   90.00
_cell.angle_beta   90.00
_cell.angle_gamma   90.00
#
_symmetry.space_group_name_H-M   'P 1'
#
loop_
_entity.id
_entity.type
_entity.pdbx_description
1 polymer ?
#
loop_
_entity_poly.entity_id
_entity_poly.type
_entity_poly.pdbx_seq_one_letter_code
_entity_poly.pdbx_strand_id
1 'polypeptide(L)'
;MVSALGRLALERDMTLAEINPIGRLSDGRIIALDCHLDLEQEATRSHVDILDKLNIGPDEKRQARPPTDFEQAAAIVDSADPRGVAGNLTEFEGNLGLIIGAGGGSLTLFDAVRDAGGSPANYCEIGGNPSVSKAAALTKLICEQPGIEKIAVMMNVVSNTRVDIVARGVVKGCIQAGYDPSEKIALFRIPGSWEEEGFAILDKYGVEYVDRSVSMDEAAARAVNALS
;
A
#
# COMPACT_ATOMS: atom_id res chain seq x y z
N MET A 1 -34.29 -15.44 -11.31
CA MET A 1 -33.16 -14.56 -11.57
C MET A 1 -32.51 -14.12 -10.26
N VAL A 2 -33.15 -13.36 -9.37
CA VAL A 2 -32.58 -12.86 -8.10
C VAL A 2 -31.98 -13.97 -7.22
N SER A 3 -32.69 -15.06 -6.98
CA SER A 3 -32.18 -16.19 -6.16
C SER A 3 -30.96 -16.88 -6.80
N ALA A 4 -30.84 -16.92 -8.11
CA ALA A 4 -29.69 -17.47 -8.81
C ALA A 4 -28.48 -16.54 -8.70
N LEU A 5 -28.71 -15.22 -8.81
CA LEU A 5 -27.67 -14.21 -8.65
C LEU A 5 -27.13 -14.20 -7.21
N GLY A 6 -28.02 -14.23 -6.20
CA GLY A 6 -27.61 -14.29 -4.80
C GLY A 6 -26.82 -15.55 -4.45
N ARG A 7 -27.23 -16.71 -5.01
CA ARG A 7 -26.48 -17.96 -4.84
C ARG A 7 -25.10 -17.87 -5.51
N LEU A 8 -25.02 -17.35 -6.74
CA LEU A 8 -23.76 -17.14 -7.44
C LEU A 8 -22.82 -16.24 -6.64
N ALA A 9 -23.33 -15.13 -6.09
CA ALA A 9 -22.56 -14.22 -5.27
C ALA A 9 -21.95 -14.91 -4.05
N LEU A 10 -22.74 -15.72 -3.34
CA LEU A 10 -22.30 -16.45 -2.16
C LEU A 10 -21.34 -17.61 -2.48
N GLU A 11 -21.62 -18.39 -3.54
CA GLU A 11 -20.80 -19.53 -3.92
C GLU A 11 -19.45 -19.14 -4.55
N ARG A 12 -19.34 -17.88 -5.02
CA ARG A 12 -18.15 -17.37 -5.73
C ARG A 12 -17.48 -16.20 -5.04
N ASP A 13 -17.82 -15.96 -3.79
CA ASP A 13 -17.22 -14.90 -2.97
C ASP A 13 -17.19 -13.54 -3.73
N MET A 14 -18.33 -13.14 -4.28
CA MET A 14 -18.42 -11.90 -5.05
C MET A 14 -18.63 -10.70 -4.14
N THR A 15 -17.90 -9.63 -4.40
CA THR A 15 -18.09 -8.31 -3.77
C THR A 15 -19.22 -7.52 -4.44
N LEU A 16 -19.47 -7.80 -5.72
CA LEU A 16 -20.57 -7.22 -6.47
C LEU A 16 -21.19 -8.28 -7.39
N ALA A 17 -22.52 -8.34 -7.39
CA ALA A 17 -23.29 -9.12 -8.35
C ALA A 17 -24.55 -8.34 -8.74
N GLU A 18 -24.52 -7.68 -9.88
CA GLU A 18 -25.56 -6.80 -10.37
C GLU A 18 -26.02 -7.22 -11.76
N ILE A 19 -27.34 -7.15 -12.00
CA ILE A 19 -27.94 -7.19 -13.33
C ILE A 19 -28.71 -5.89 -13.51
N ASN A 20 -28.21 -5.01 -14.36
CA ASN A 20 -28.76 -3.66 -14.57
C ASN A 20 -28.39 -3.13 -15.96
N PRO A 21 -29.44 -2.84 -16.83
CA PRO A 21 -30.83 -2.99 -16.50
C PRO A 21 -31.42 -4.39 -16.85
N ILE A 22 -32.60 -4.66 -16.31
CA ILE A 22 -33.44 -5.79 -16.72
C ILE A 22 -34.46 -5.29 -17.73
N GLY A 23 -34.56 -5.95 -18.90
CA GLY A 23 -35.52 -5.67 -19.91
C GLY A 23 -36.68 -6.66 -19.92
N ARG A 24 -37.90 -6.20 -20.31
CA ARG A 24 -39.02 -7.05 -20.59
C ARG A 24 -39.34 -6.98 -22.10
N LEU A 25 -39.37 -8.14 -22.74
CA LEU A 25 -39.69 -8.27 -24.13
C LEU A 25 -41.23 -8.23 -24.37
N SER A 26 -41.66 -7.99 -25.61
CA SER A 26 -43.07 -7.96 -26.00
C SER A 26 -43.79 -9.29 -25.78
N ASP A 27 -43.06 -10.40 -25.80
CA ASP A 27 -43.57 -11.75 -25.51
C ASP A 27 -43.65 -12.08 -24.02
N GLY A 28 -43.29 -11.12 -23.16
CA GLY A 28 -43.31 -11.24 -21.68
C GLY A 28 -42.05 -11.82 -21.06
N ARG A 29 -41.06 -12.26 -21.83
CA ARG A 29 -39.77 -12.74 -21.28
C ARG A 29 -39.01 -11.61 -20.65
N ILE A 30 -38.27 -11.94 -19.58
CA ILE A 30 -37.34 -11.02 -18.89
C ILE A 30 -35.93 -11.38 -19.29
N ILE A 31 -35.16 -10.40 -19.72
CA ILE A 31 -33.77 -10.55 -20.11
C ILE A 31 -32.84 -9.64 -19.27
N ALA A 32 -31.64 -10.12 -19.00
CA ALA A 32 -30.56 -9.27 -18.53
C ALA A 32 -29.98 -8.53 -19.75
N LEU A 33 -29.94 -7.21 -19.69
CA LEU A 33 -29.34 -6.39 -20.74
C LEU A 33 -27.88 -6.15 -20.51
N ASP A 34 -27.48 -6.09 -19.23
CA ASP A 34 -26.11 -6.02 -18.81
C ASP A 34 -25.95 -6.69 -17.44
N CYS A 35 -24.73 -7.09 -17.10
CA CYS A 35 -24.40 -7.59 -15.78
C CYS A 35 -23.01 -7.12 -15.37
N HIS A 36 -22.85 -6.86 -14.06
CA HIS A 36 -21.62 -6.48 -13.44
C HIS A 36 -21.33 -7.44 -12.30
N LEU A 37 -20.20 -8.14 -12.39
CA LEU A 37 -19.80 -9.18 -11.47
C LEU A 37 -18.34 -8.94 -11.08
N ASP A 38 -18.07 -8.75 -9.78
CA ASP A 38 -16.71 -8.65 -9.24
C ASP A 38 -16.52 -9.74 -8.20
N LEU A 39 -15.44 -10.52 -8.33
CA LEU A 39 -14.99 -11.46 -7.31
C LEU A 39 -14.17 -10.75 -6.24
N GLU A 40 -14.29 -11.23 -5.00
CA GLU A 40 -13.33 -10.85 -3.96
C GLU A 40 -11.92 -11.27 -4.39
N GLN A 41 -10.99 -10.31 -4.40
CA GLN A 41 -9.65 -10.55 -4.93
C GLN A 41 -8.89 -11.62 -4.15
N GLU A 42 -9.04 -11.65 -2.83
CA GLU A 42 -8.40 -12.65 -1.97
C GLU A 42 -8.94 -14.06 -2.23
N ALA A 43 -10.16 -14.18 -2.76
CA ALA A 43 -10.81 -15.45 -3.09
C ALA A 43 -10.51 -15.96 -4.50
N THR A 44 -9.89 -15.18 -5.38
CA THR A 44 -9.66 -15.56 -6.79
C THR A 44 -8.93 -16.90 -6.93
N ARG A 45 -7.96 -17.18 -6.05
CA ARG A 45 -7.22 -18.45 -6.07
C ARG A 45 -8.07 -19.67 -5.68
N SER A 46 -9.19 -19.47 -5.01
CA SER A 46 -10.15 -20.52 -4.69
C SER A 46 -11.11 -20.83 -5.84
N HIS A 47 -11.13 -19.98 -6.88
CA HIS A 47 -12.04 -20.05 -8.01
C HIS A 47 -11.35 -20.21 -9.37
N VAL A 48 -10.13 -20.78 -9.39
CA VAL A 48 -9.33 -21.01 -10.60
C VAL A 48 -10.13 -21.81 -11.66
N ASP A 49 -11.01 -22.74 -11.21
CA ASP A 49 -11.83 -23.57 -12.08
C ASP A 49 -12.77 -22.78 -13.01
N ILE A 50 -13.26 -21.63 -12.55
CA ILE A 50 -14.10 -20.74 -13.34
C ILE A 50 -13.30 -19.68 -14.07
N LEU A 51 -12.25 -19.15 -13.45
CA LEU A 51 -11.38 -18.14 -14.05
C LEU A 51 -10.70 -18.69 -15.30
N ASP A 52 -10.20 -19.94 -15.27
CA ASP A 52 -9.62 -20.61 -16.42
C ASP A 52 -10.60 -20.73 -17.59
N LYS A 53 -11.89 -21.05 -17.29
CA LYS A 53 -12.93 -21.14 -18.33
C LYS A 53 -13.26 -19.79 -18.96
N LEU A 54 -13.03 -18.71 -18.24
CA LEU A 54 -13.25 -17.34 -18.69
C LEU A 54 -11.98 -16.73 -19.30
N ASN A 55 -10.86 -17.45 -19.31
CA ASN A 55 -9.53 -16.96 -19.68
C ASN A 55 -9.09 -15.72 -18.88
N ILE A 56 -9.43 -15.68 -17.59
CA ILE A 56 -9.07 -14.62 -16.66
C ILE A 56 -7.94 -15.16 -15.77
N GLY A 57 -6.81 -14.46 -15.73
CA GLY A 57 -5.70 -14.80 -14.83
C GLY A 57 -6.06 -14.56 -13.37
N PRO A 58 -5.63 -15.44 -12.42
CA PRO A 58 -5.95 -15.28 -11.00
C PRO A 58 -5.36 -14.01 -10.37
N ASP A 59 -4.35 -13.45 -10.98
CA ASP A 59 -3.69 -12.20 -10.57
C ASP A 59 -4.16 -10.99 -11.41
N GLU A 60 -5.12 -11.19 -12.33
CA GLU A 60 -5.69 -10.13 -13.14
C GLU A 60 -6.60 -9.26 -12.27
N LYS A 61 -6.16 -8.02 -12.03
CA LYS A 61 -6.89 -7.05 -11.21
C LYS A 61 -7.70 -6.13 -12.10
N ARG A 62 -8.98 -5.96 -11.78
CA ARG A 62 -9.74 -4.86 -12.35
C ARG A 62 -9.23 -3.56 -11.73
N GLN A 63 -8.60 -2.72 -12.53
CA GLN A 63 -8.14 -1.41 -12.13
C GLN A 63 -8.97 -0.33 -12.83
N ALA A 64 -9.27 0.75 -12.11
CA ALA A 64 -10.00 1.89 -12.69
C ALA A 64 -9.19 2.58 -13.81
N ARG A 65 -7.85 2.42 -13.78
CA ARG A 65 -6.90 2.87 -14.80
C ARG A 65 -5.72 1.89 -14.90
N PRO A 66 -4.98 1.87 -15.99
CA PRO A 66 -3.71 1.15 -16.05
C PRO A 66 -2.76 1.64 -14.94
N PRO A 67 -1.96 0.75 -14.34
CA PRO A 67 -0.94 1.15 -13.36
C PRO A 67 0.12 2.00 -14.03
N THR A 68 0.65 2.99 -13.29
CA THR A 68 1.79 3.77 -13.73
C THR A 68 3.08 2.95 -13.70
N ASP A 69 4.15 3.44 -14.33
CA ASP A 69 5.46 2.78 -14.28
C ASP A 69 5.97 2.67 -12.84
N PHE A 70 5.69 3.67 -12.01
CA PHE A 70 6.04 3.67 -10.59
C PHE A 70 5.30 2.59 -9.80
N GLU A 71 4.00 2.45 -10.02
CA GLU A 71 3.16 1.40 -9.41
C GLU A 71 3.59 0.00 -9.85
N GLN A 72 3.91 -0.17 -11.14
CA GLN A 72 4.42 -1.44 -11.68
C GLN A 72 5.78 -1.81 -11.07
N ALA A 73 6.69 -0.84 -10.95
CA ALA A 73 7.99 -1.06 -10.34
C ALA A 73 7.86 -1.47 -8.86
N ALA A 74 6.93 -0.87 -8.12
CA ALA A 74 6.64 -1.25 -6.73
C ALA A 74 6.09 -2.68 -6.62
N ALA A 75 5.19 -3.08 -7.52
CA ALA A 75 4.66 -4.45 -7.57
C ALA A 75 5.77 -5.48 -7.87
N ILE A 76 6.75 -5.14 -8.70
CA ILE A 76 7.92 -5.98 -8.96
C ILE A 76 8.78 -6.12 -7.69
N VAL A 77 8.99 -5.05 -6.94
CA VAL A 77 9.72 -5.11 -5.66
C VAL A 77 9.01 -6.05 -4.67
N ASP A 78 7.69 -5.99 -4.59
CA ASP A 78 6.93 -6.85 -3.69
C ASP A 78 6.98 -8.32 -4.10
N SER A 79 6.80 -8.61 -5.38
CA SER A 79 6.80 -9.98 -5.91
C SER A 79 8.18 -10.66 -5.91
N ALA A 80 9.27 -9.89 -5.92
CA ALA A 80 10.64 -10.42 -5.95
C ALA A 80 11.06 -11.12 -4.64
N ASP A 81 10.38 -10.84 -3.53
CA ASP A 81 10.67 -11.43 -2.22
C ASP A 81 9.34 -11.78 -1.53
N PRO A 82 9.07 -13.07 -1.22
CA PRO A 82 7.80 -13.47 -0.60
C PRO A 82 7.68 -13.04 0.87
N ARG A 83 8.72 -12.45 1.45
CA ARG A 83 8.76 -12.10 2.87
C ARG A 83 8.14 -10.74 3.13
N GLY A 84 7.03 -10.72 3.83
CA GLY A 84 6.30 -9.50 4.19
C GLY A 84 5.69 -8.81 2.98
N VAL A 85 5.13 -7.64 3.19
CA VAL A 85 4.50 -6.79 2.17
C VAL A 85 5.30 -5.51 2.03
N ALA A 86 5.60 -5.11 0.80
CA ALA A 86 6.18 -3.81 0.51
C ALA A 86 5.94 -3.46 -0.97
N GLY A 87 4.85 -2.79 -1.31
CA GLY A 87 4.63 -2.43 -2.69
C GLY A 87 3.18 -2.39 -3.16
N ASN A 88 2.22 -2.45 -2.28
CA ASN A 88 0.88 -2.02 -2.65
C ASN A 88 0.90 -0.48 -2.72
N LEU A 89 1.40 0.03 -3.86
CA LEU A 89 1.65 1.44 -4.09
C LEU A 89 0.60 2.02 -5.02
N THR A 90 0.07 3.18 -4.64
CA THR A 90 -0.74 4.05 -5.50
C THR A 90 -0.05 5.40 -5.62
N GLU A 91 0.17 5.87 -6.84
CA GLU A 91 0.80 7.14 -7.13
C GLU A 91 -0.18 8.31 -7.03
N PHE A 92 0.29 9.43 -6.49
CA PHE A 92 -0.42 10.70 -6.40
C PHE A 92 0.49 11.86 -6.82
N GLU A 93 -0.11 13.01 -7.10
CA GLU A 93 0.62 14.25 -7.33
C GLU A 93 0.99 14.89 -5.98
N GLY A 94 2.24 14.75 -5.55
CA GLY A 94 2.72 15.30 -4.28
C GLY A 94 4.24 15.29 -4.19
N ASN A 95 4.77 15.78 -3.07
CA ASN A 95 6.20 15.91 -2.83
C ASN A 95 6.70 15.14 -1.60
N LEU A 96 5.80 14.57 -0.80
CA LEU A 96 6.15 13.73 0.35
C LEU A 96 5.91 12.26 0.01
N GLY A 97 6.98 11.50 -0.14
CA GLY A 97 6.91 10.05 -0.30
C GLY A 97 6.52 9.36 1.01
N LEU A 98 5.58 8.44 0.97
CA LEU A 98 5.10 7.73 2.15
C LEU A 98 5.50 6.26 2.11
N ILE A 99 6.06 5.78 3.23
CA ILE A 99 6.24 4.36 3.56
C ILE A 99 5.50 4.13 4.86
N ILE A 100 4.30 3.59 4.79
CA ILE A 100 3.37 3.53 5.92
C ILE A 100 3.01 2.09 6.28
N GLY A 101 2.67 1.87 7.55
CA GLY A 101 2.36 0.53 8.04
C GLY A 101 1.09 -0.04 7.44
N ALA A 102 1.09 -1.36 7.24
CA ALA A 102 -0.02 -2.09 6.65
C ALA A 102 -1.29 -2.07 7.51
N GLY A 103 -2.43 -2.19 6.86
CA GLY A 103 -3.76 -2.23 7.46
C GLY A 103 -4.36 -0.85 7.72
N GLY A 104 -5.41 -0.77 8.53
CA GLY A 104 -6.16 0.47 8.76
C GLY A 104 -5.34 1.66 9.27
N GLY A 105 -4.23 1.42 9.97
CA GLY A 105 -3.31 2.47 10.41
C GLY A 105 -2.63 3.23 9.27
N SER A 106 -2.43 2.60 8.11
CA SER A 106 -1.85 3.26 6.94
C SER A 106 -2.81 4.30 6.34
N LEU A 107 -4.09 3.97 6.27
CA LEU A 107 -5.12 4.90 5.79
C LEU A 107 -5.22 6.11 6.71
N THR A 108 -5.24 5.88 8.03
CA THR A 108 -5.25 6.97 9.03
C THR A 108 -4.02 7.89 8.89
N LEU A 109 -2.83 7.32 8.66
CA LEU A 109 -1.60 8.09 8.47
C LEU A 109 -1.63 8.91 7.17
N PHE A 110 -2.15 8.33 6.11
CA PHE A 110 -2.31 9.04 4.83
C PHE A 110 -3.24 10.25 4.99
N ASP A 111 -4.39 10.06 5.64
CA ASP A 111 -5.34 11.13 5.91
C ASP A 111 -4.73 12.19 6.83
N ALA A 112 -4.01 11.79 7.90
CA ALA A 112 -3.34 12.71 8.80
C ALA A 112 -2.30 13.60 8.11
N VAL A 113 -1.56 13.08 7.12
CA VAL A 113 -0.63 13.90 6.30
C VAL A 113 -1.40 14.94 5.50
N ARG A 114 -2.54 14.59 4.92
CA ARG A 114 -3.39 15.53 4.17
C ARG A 114 -4.02 16.58 5.09
N ASP A 115 -4.52 16.16 6.23
CA ASP A 115 -5.12 17.05 7.22
C ASP A 115 -4.11 18.06 7.79
N ALA A 116 -2.83 17.66 7.88
CA ALA A 116 -1.72 18.55 8.22
C ALA A 116 -1.31 19.50 7.07
N GLY A 117 -1.98 19.46 5.93
CA GLY A 117 -1.69 20.30 4.75
C GLY A 117 -0.58 19.74 3.85
N GLY A 118 -0.13 18.50 4.06
CA GLY A 118 0.86 17.85 3.23
C GLY A 118 0.29 17.31 1.91
N SER A 119 1.18 17.10 0.95
CA SER A 119 0.86 16.53 -0.36
C SER A 119 1.56 15.19 -0.54
N PRO A 120 0.90 14.07 -0.19
CA PRO A 120 1.46 12.74 -0.42
C PRO A 120 1.74 12.49 -1.91
N ALA A 121 2.93 11.99 -2.23
CA ALA A 121 3.31 11.58 -3.58
C ALA A 121 2.82 10.16 -3.90
N ASN A 122 2.60 9.38 -2.87
CA ASN A 122 2.11 8.01 -2.98
C ASN A 122 1.43 7.55 -1.69
N TYR A 123 0.56 6.56 -1.81
CA TYR A 123 0.24 5.61 -0.76
C TYR A 123 1.12 4.38 -0.95
N CYS A 124 1.75 3.85 0.08
CA CYS A 124 2.51 2.62 -0.01
C CYS A 124 2.62 1.91 1.33
N GLU A 125 2.16 0.68 1.38
CA GLU A 125 2.23 -0.14 2.59
C GLU A 125 3.52 -0.93 2.70
N ILE A 126 4.03 -1.03 3.95
CA ILE A 126 5.09 -1.95 4.34
C ILE A 126 4.71 -2.63 5.65
N GLY A 127 4.91 -3.94 5.74
CA GLY A 127 4.55 -4.69 6.94
C GLY A 127 4.83 -6.19 6.84
N GLY A 128 4.33 -6.97 7.81
CA GLY A 128 4.49 -8.43 7.79
C GLY A 128 5.96 -8.87 7.88
N ASN A 129 6.82 -8.09 8.53
CA ASN A 129 8.24 -8.36 8.71
C ASN A 129 9.00 -8.52 7.38
N PRO A 130 9.04 -7.51 6.51
CA PRO A 130 9.74 -7.56 5.23
C PRO A 130 11.24 -7.79 5.42
N SER A 131 11.93 -8.24 4.38
CA SER A 131 13.39 -8.32 4.43
C SER A 131 14.02 -6.91 4.33
N VAL A 132 15.28 -6.78 4.77
CA VAL A 132 16.06 -5.56 4.59
C VAL A 132 16.18 -5.18 3.11
N SER A 133 16.36 -6.18 2.23
CA SER A 133 16.47 -5.96 0.79
C SER A 133 15.17 -5.44 0.18
N LYS A 134 14.02 -5.98 0.57
CA LYS A 134 12.71 -5.53 0.13
C LYS A 134 12.43 -4.08 0.58
N ALA A 135 12.63 -3.80 1.86
CA ALA A 135 12.47 -2.44 2.39
C ALA A 135 13.43 -1.43 1.72
N ALA A 136 14.68 -1.84 1.44
CA ALA A 136 15.64 -0.99 0.74
C ALA A 136 15.24 -0.73 -0.72
N ALA A 137 14.80 -1.74 -1.43
CA ALA A 137 14.36 -1.61 -2.83
C ALA A 137 13.15 -0.69 -2.96
N LEU A 138 12.16 -0.83 -2.07
CA LEU A 138 11.00 0.07 -2.02
C LEU A 138 11.42 1.50 -1.71
N THR A 139 12.24 1.70 -0.68
CA THR A 139 12.71 3.04 -0.30
C THR A 139 13.48 3.70 -1.43
N LYS A 140 14.40 2.96 -2.06
CA LYS A 140 15.16 3.44 -3.22
C LYS A 140 14.23 3.91 -4.33
N LEU A 141 13.25 3.07 -4.70
CA LEU A 141 12.27 3.37 -5.73
C LEU A 141 11.50 4.66 -5.43
N ILE A 142 11.03 4.86 -4.19
CA ILE A 142 10.33 6.07 -3.79
C ILE A 142 11.27 7.29 -3.80
N CYS A 143 12.49 7.16 -3.32
CA CYS A 143 13.46 8.26 -3.30
C CYS A 143 13.85 8.74 -4.71
N GLU A 144 13.87 7.83 -5.69
CA GLU A 144 14.23 8.12 -7.09
C GLU A 144 13.06 8.68 -7.92
N GLN A 145 11.82 8.62 -7.40
CA GLN A 145 10.66 9.17 -8.10
C GLN A 145 10.76 10.70 -8.21
N PRO A 146 10.68 11.26 -9.44
CA PRO A 146 10.72 12.70 -9.65
C PRO A 146 9.63 13.44 -8.85
N GLY A 147 10.00 14.59 -8.26
CA GLY A 147 9.08 15.41 -7.47
C GLY A 147 9.01 15.06 -5.99
N ILE A 148 9.53 13.91 -5.55
CA ILE A 148 9.59 13.56 -4.13
C ILE A 148 10.78 14.24 -3.46
N GLU A 149 10.49 15.23 -2.61
CA GLU A 149 11.50 15.98 -1.88
C GLU A 149 12.01 15.19 -0.67
N LYS A 150 11.11 14.72 0.19
CA LYS A 150 11.42 13.89 1.36
C LYS A 150 10.51 12.68 1.44
N ILE A 151 10.87 11.74 2.31
CA ILE A 151 10.05 10.58 2.64
C ILE A 151 9.69 10.58 4.13
N ALA A 152 8.48 10.12 4.45
CA ALA A 152 8.06 9.84 5.83
C ALA A 152 7.80 8.34 5.99
N VAL A 153 8.36 7.77 7.05
CA VAL A 153 8.27 6.33 7.36
C VAL A 153 7.50 6.18 8.66
N MET A 154 6.24 5.82 8.57
CA MET A 154 5.36 5.86 9.74
C MET A 154 4.46 4.62 9.83
N MET A 155 4.32 4.08 11.04
CA MET A 155 3.42 2.98 11.32
C MET A 155 2.72 3.18 12.67
N ASN A 156 1.65 2.43 12.89
CA ASN A 156 1.13 2.20 14.22
C ASN A 156 2.13 1.37 15.06
N VAL A 157 1.79 0.97 16.26
CA VAL A 157 2.63 0.08 17.09
C VAL A 157 2.70 -1.30 16.41
N VAL A 158 3.92 -1.76 16.14
CA VAL A 158 4.16 -3.03 15.46
C VAL A 158 4.58 -4.14 16.43
N SER A 159 4.07 -5.36 16.19
CA SER A 159 4.42 -6.56 16.96
C SER A 159 5.14 -7.60 16.12
N ASN A 160 4.66 -7.87 14.90
CA ASN A 160 5.24 -8.86 13.99
C ASN A 160 6.26 -8.28 13.00
N THR A 161 6.31 -6.96 12.86
CA THR A 161 7.29 -6.26 12.03
C THR A 161 8.44 -5.77 12.90
N ARG A 162 9.66 -6.14 12.57
CA ARG A 162 10.85 -5.71 13.29
C ARG A 162 11.28 -4.33 12.82
N VAL A 163 11.33 -3.39 13.76
CA VAL A 163 11.69 -1.98 13.50
C VAL A 163 13.11 -1.85 13.00
N ASP A 164 14.06 -2.63 13.57
CA ASP A 164 15.47 -2.62 13.15
C ASP A 164 15.68 -3.05 11.70
N ILE A 165 14.86 -4.01 11.20
CA ILE A 165 14.91 -4.46 9.81
C ILE A 165 14.42 -3.35 8.89
N VAL A 166 13.29 -2.71 9.23
CA VAL A 166 12.73 -1.61 8.43
C VAL A 166 13.68 -0.41 8.44
N ALA A 167 14.16 0.02 9.61
CA ALA A 167 15.11 1.13 9.73
C ALA A 167 16.38 0.91 8.89
N ARG A 168 16.96 -0.31 8.97
CA ARG A 168 18.13 -0.70 8.17
C ARG A 168 17.84 -0.67 6.66
N GLY A 169 16.67 -1.15 6.27
CA GLY A 169 16.24 -1.16 4.87
C GLY A 169 16.04 0.26 4.33
N VAL A 170 15.34 1.10 5.08
CA VAL A 170 15.07 2.49 4.69
C VAL A 170 16.37 3.29 4.55
N VAL A 171 17.25 3.25 5.55
CA VAL A 171 18.56 3.91 5.48
C VAL A 171 19.37 3.42 4.28
N LYS A 172 19.42 2.10 4.07
CA LYS A 172 20.12 1.51 2.92
C LYS A 172 19.51 1.98 1.59
N GLY A 173 18.20 2.05 1.49
CA GLY A 173 17.50 2.50 0.29
C GLY A 173 17.82 3.95 -0.05
N CYS A 174 17.81 4.87 0.93
CA CYS A 174 18.23 6.26 0.76
C CYS A 174 19.66 6.37 0.23
N ILE A 175 20.60 5.65 0.85
CA ILE A 175 22.02 5.65 0.41
C ILE A 175 22.16 5.10 -1.01
N GLN A 176 21.45 4.03 -1.35
CA GLN A 176 21.47 3.45 -2.69
C GLN A 176 20.85 4.35 -3.77
N ALA A 177 19.93 5.24 -3.37
CA ALA A 177 19.38 6.28 -4.23
C ALA A 177 20.28 7.54 -4.31
N GLY A 178 21.41 7.56 -3.60
CA GLY A 178 22.36 8.67 -3.61
C GLY A 178 22.03 9.81 -2.64
N TYR A 179 21.15 9.60 -1.67
CA TYR A 179 20.74 10.61 -0.71
C TYR A 179 21.33 10.35 0.68
N ASP A 180 21.58 11.42 1.44
CA ASP A 180 21.82 11.34 2.86
C ASP A 180 20.49 11.00 3.58
N PRO A 181 20.45 9.93 4.42
CA PRO A 181 19.25 9.57 5.14
C PRO A 181 18.70 10.68 6.05
N SER A 182 19.57 11.46 6.71
CA SER A 182 19.16 12.56 7.60
C SER A 182 18.48 13.72 6.86
N GLU A 183 18.83 13.92 5.59
CA GLU A 183 18.22 14.97 4.76
C GLU A 183 16.97 14.47 4.04
N LYS A 184 16.97 13.19 3.60
CA LYS A 184 15.89 12.62 2.79
C LYS A 184 14.71 12.14 3.63
N ILE A 185 14.94 11.63 4.85
CA ILE A 185 13.88 11.14 5.74
C ILE A 185 13.37 12.31 6.59
N ALA A 186 12.15 12.74 6.34
CA ALA A 186 11.49 13.81 7.11
C ALA A 186 11.19 13.39 8.55
N LEU A 187 10.74 12.15 8.73
CA LEU A 187 10.46 11.57 10.05
C LEU A 187 10.37 10.04 9.95
N PHE A 188 10.86 9.37 10.99
CA PHE A 188 10.63 7.95 11.20
C PHE A 188 9.80 7.73 12.47
N ARG A 189 8.67 7.02 12.38
CA ARG A 189 7.81 6.65 13.52
C ARG A 189 7.31 5.22 13.39
N ILE A 190 8.06 4.29 13.89
CA ILE A 190 7.64 2.88 14.01
C ILE A 190 7.96 2.41 15.43
N PRO A 191 7.05 2.56 16.39
CA PRO A 191 7.23 2.01 17.73
C PRO A 191 6.87 0.53 17.76
N GLY A 192 7.53 -0.24 18.59
CA GLY A 192 7.17 -1.64 18.84
C GLY A 192 8.32 -2.61 18.88
N SER A 193 8.21 -3.71 18.18
CA SER A 193 9.14 -4.83 18.24
C SER A 193 10.53 -4.44 17.73
N TRP A 194 11.57 -4.55 18.57
CA TRP A 194 12.96 -4.19 18.24
C TRP A 194 13.14 -2.70 17.96
N GLU A 195 12.39 -1.83 18.67
CA GLU A 195 12.45 -0.38 18.44
C GLU A 195 13.79 0.21 18.91
N GLU A 196 14.36 -0.27 20.02
CA GLU A 196 15.63 0.23 20.53
C GLU A 196 16.77 0.01 19.52
N GLU A 197 16.85 -1.17 18.93
CA GLU A 197 17.84 -1.49 17.90
C GLU A 197 17.57 -0.71 16.61
N GLY A 198 16.31 -0.49 16.27
CA GLY A 198 15.90 0.34 15.14
C GLY A 198 16.32 1.79 15.34
N PHE A 199 16.02 2.37 16.49
CA PHE A 199 16.37 3.76 16.83
C PHE A 199 17.89 3.97 16.90
N ALA A 200 18.64 3.01 17.43
CA ALA A 200 20.12 3.05 17.41
C ALA A 200 20.69 3.10 15.98
N ILE A 201 20.01 2.48 14.99
CA ILE A 201 20.40 2.63 13.58
C ILE A 201 20.13 4.04 13.10
N LEU A 202 18.95 4.61 13.41
CA LEU A 202 18.57 5.96 12.99
C LEU A 202 19.48 7.02 13.60
N ASP A 203 19.82 6.90 14.89
CA ASP A 203 20.80 7.76 15.58
C ASP A 203 22.15 7.80 14.86
N LYS A 204 22.65 6.64 14.44
CA LYS A 204 23.93 6.53 13.72
C LYS A 204 23.94 7.33 12.41
N TYR A 205 22.78 7.50 11.78
CA TYR A 205 22.66 8.22 10.51
C TYR A 205 22.00 9.59 10.67
N GLY A 206 21.77 10.06 11.90
CA GLY A 206 21.20 11.37 12.19
C GLY A 206 19.75 11.54 11.70
N VAL A 207 19.01 10.45 11.57
CA VAL A 207 17.62 10.48 11.13
C VAL A 207 16.70 10.83 12.29
N GLU A 208 15.82 11.81 12.10
CA GLU A 208 14.82 12.18 13.10
C GLU A 208 13.78 11.05 13.27
N TYR A 209 13.54 10.64 14.50
CA TYR A 209 12.53 9.66 14.83
C TYR A 209 11.76 10.02 16.10
N VAL A 210 10.58 9.43 16.23
CA VAL A 210 9.74 9.52 17.43
C VAL A 210 9.20 8.16 17.82
N ASP A 211 8.94 7.99 19.11
CA ASP A 211 8.40 6.76 19.69
C ASP A 211 6.87 6.81 19.80
N ARG A 212 6.30 5.87 20.56
CA ARG A 212 4.86 5.75 20.79
C ARG A 212 4.23 6.88 21.61
N SER A 213 5.02 7.74 22.27
CA SER A 213 4.50 8.90 23.00
C SER A 213 3.97 10.00 22.07
N VAL A 214 4.43 10.01 20.81
CA VAL A 214 3.95 10.90 19.76
C VAL A 214 2.83 10.21 18.99
N SER A 215 1.67 10.85 18.87
CA SER A 215 0.53 10.32 18.09
C SER A 215 0.86 10.20 16.60
N MET A 216 0.03 9.46 15.86
CA MET A 216 0.17 9.36 14.41
C MET A 216 -0.08 10.73 13.73
N ASP A 217 -1.09 11.47 14.19
CA ASP A 217 -1.41 12.80 13.66
C ASP A 217 -0.28 13.80 13.89
N GLU A 218 0.28 13.82 15.10
CA GLU A 218 1.42 14.68 15.40
C GLU A 218 2.67 14.31 14.59
N ALA A 219 2.92 13.01 14.39
CA ALA A 219 4.01 12.55 13.54
C ALA A 219 3.82 12.98 12.09
N ALA A 220 2.60 12.86 11.56
CA ALA A 220 2.26 13.34 10.22
C ALA A 220 2.49 14.85 10.08
N ALA A 221 2.06 15.64 11.06
CA ALA A 221 2.28 17.08 11.06
C ALA A 221 3.78 17.46 11.11
N ARG A 222 4.60 16.74 11.91
CA ARG A 222 6.06 16.95 11.93
C ARG A 222 6.70 16.60 10.59
N ALA A 223 6.29 15.50 9.97
CA ALA A 223 6.81 15.10 8.66
C ALA A 223 6.49 16.13 7.58
N VAL A 224 5.29 16.73 7.60
CA VAL A 224 4.90 17.80 6.67
C VAL A 224 5.70 19.08 6.93
N ASN A 225 5.88 19.47 8.19
CA ASN A 225 6.65 20.66 8.56
C ASN A 225 8.14 20.54 8.18
N ALA A 226 8.67 19.34 8.08
CA ALA A 226 10.06 19.10 7.66
C ALA A 226 10.30 19.35 6.16
N LEU A 227 9.27 19.60 5.35
CA LEU A 227 9.37 20.01 3.94
C LEU A 227 9.59 21.53 3.77
N SER A 228 9.39 22.30 4.84
CA SER A 228 9.40 23.78 4.82
C SER A 228 10.78 24.37 4.95
#